data_da9cda4b36e98cbf646b0ffc4769a100
#
_entry.id   da9cda4b36e98cbf646b0ffc4769a100
#
_cell.length_a   1.000
_cell.length_b   1.000
_cell.length_c   1.000
_cell.angle_alpha   90.00
_cell.angle_beta   90.00
_cell.angle_gamma   90.00
#
_symmetry.space_group_name_H-M   'P 1'
#
loop_
_entity.id
_entity.type
_entity.pdbx_description
1 polymer ?
#
loop_
_entity_poly.entity_id
_entity_poly.type
_entity_poly.pdbx_seq_one_letter_code
_entity_poly.pdbx_strand_id
1 'polypeptide(L)'
;MRTIYAEKSPTYRMLRDSASFWSRTFASLLLPALVASAFGTAPSLAQENGGPRDETLFGDVQSSGGYGAPTVALTTLNGETAAMVGGQGGWVLNRRFVLGGALRGIAPRPDVNLRNRSPSDPESARVRLGYMGLLLEYIGAPSSLFHYGAEVVVGGGNVELVGGQGFQPGPSVSGESFERSAVFAAEVGARAELNVTSFFRIGLSGGYRLVSGGDLEKAAVSGGDLSAPYGQLSLRFGSF
;
A
#
# COMPACT_ATOMS: atom_id res chain seq x y z
N MET A 1 -22.03 -14.72 57.62
CA MET A 1 -21.86 -15.04 56.23
C MET A 1 -22.31 -13.83 55.39
N ARG A 2 -21.38 -12.96 54.97
CA ARG A 2 -21.67 -11.75 54.16
C ARG A 2 -20.99 -11.92 52.84
N THR A 3 -21.79 -12.03 51.79
CA THR A 3 -21.36 -12.13 50.38
C THR A 3 -21.05 -10.71 49.88
N ILE A 4 -19.80 -10.46 49.52
CA ILE A 4 -19.38 -9.18 48.93
C ILE A 4 -19.54 -9.30 47.38
N TYR A 5 -20.45 -8.53 46.82
CA TYR A 5 -20.56 -8.33 45.37
C TYR A 5 -19.47 -7.36 44.94
N ALA A 6 -18.59 -7.82 44.07
CA ALA A 6 -17.61 -6.99 43.38
C ALA A 6 -18.29 -6.24 42.23
N GLU A 7 -18.38 -4.93 42.39
CA GLU A 7 -18.88 -3.99 41.39
C GLU A 7 -17.87 -3.87 40.21
N LYS A 8 -18.26 -4.29 39.04
CA LYS A 8 -17.44 -4.16 37.82
C LYS A 8 -17.48 -2.72 37.35
N SER A 9 -16.32 -2.07 37.30
CA SER A 9 -16.14 -0.67 36.91
C SER A 9 -16.56 -0.44 35.40
N PRO A 10 -17.14 0.73 35.09
CA PRO A 10 -17.66 1.05 33.75
C PRO A 10 -16.61 1.30 32.67
N THR A 11 -15.34 1.36 33.02
CA THR A 11 -14.22 1.62 32.11
C THR A 11 -13.92 0.48 31.13
N TYR A 12 -14.38 -0.74 31.39
CA TYR A 12 -14.11 -1.89 30.53
C TYR A 12 -15.03 -1.99 29.29
N ARG A 13 -16.09 -1.20 29.23
CA ARG A 13 -17.05 -1.23 28.12
C ARG A 13 -16.66 -0.32 26.94
N MET A 14 -15.91 0.76 27.18
CA MET A 14 -15.55 1.73 26.15
C MET A 14 -14.43 1.26 25.20
N LEU A 15 -13.59 0.32 25.61
CA LEU A 15 -12.46 -0.16 24.79
C LEU A 15 -12.84 -1.30 23.83
N ARG A 16 -14.03 -1.90 24.01
CA ARG A 16 -14.48 -3.02 23.17
C ARG A 16 -15.17 -2.57 21.88
N ASP A 17 -15.74 -1.38 21.86
CA ASP A 17 -16.51 -0.88 20.72
C ASP A 17 -15.66 -0.16 19.66
N SER A 18 -14.44 0.30 20.01
CA SER A 18 -13.54 0.95 19.07
C SER A 18 -12.83 -0.03 18.10
N ALA A 19 -12.60 -1.28 18.54
CA ALA A 19 -11.93 -2.28 17.71
C ALA A 19 -12.82 -2.83 16.57
N SER A 20 -14.14 -2.80 16.74
CA SER A 20 -15.10 -3.32 15.74
C SER A 20 -15.41 -2.32 14.62
N PHE A 21 -15.15 -1.03 14.82
CA PHE A 21 -15.43 0.02 13.84
C PHE A 21 -14.46 -0.04 12.65
N TRP A 22 -13.16 -0.29 12.91
CA TRP A 22 -12.13 -0.29 11.87
C TRP A 22 -12.07 -1.56 11.03
N SER A 23 -12.46 -2.72 11.58
CA SER A 23 -12.47 -3.98 10.83
C SER A 23 -13.56 -4.04 9.74
N ARG A 24 -14.66 -3.31 9.93
CA ARG A 24 -15.75 -3.22 8.96
C ARG A 24 -15.49 -2.23 7.83
N THR A 25 -14.67 -1.21 8.08
CA THR A 25 -14.38 -0.14 7.09
C THR A 25 -13.40 -0.61 6.01
N PHE A 26 -12.46 -1.51 6.33
CA PHE A 26 -11.50 -2.03 5.35
C PHE A 26 -12.10 -3.05 4.37
N ALA A 27 -13.08 -3.85 4.80
CA ALA A 27 -13.76 -4.80 3.91
C ALA A 27 -14.68 -4.10 2.89
N SER A 28 -15.17 -2.90 3.22
CA SER A 28 -16.09 -2.14 2.36
C SER A 28 -15.38 -1.25 1.34
N LEU A 29 -14.08 -0.98 1.51
CA LEU A 29 -13.29 -0.13 0.59
C LEU A 29 -12.66 -0.90 -0.58
N LEU A 30 -12.62 -2.24 -0.52
CA LEU A 30 -12.07 -3.04 -1.63
C LEU A 30 -13.07 -3.29 -2.77
N LEU A 31 -14.37 -3.16 -2.53
CA LEU A 31 -15.40 -3.40 -3.56
C LEU A 31 -15.67 -2.20 -4.51
N PRO A 32 -15.61 -0.92 -4.09
CA PRO A 32 -15.90 0.18 -5.01
C PRO A 32 -14.75 0.54 -5.96
N ALA A 33 -13.50 0.13 -5.68
CA ALA A 33 -12.37 0.44 -6.57
C ALA A 33 -12.41 -0.38 -7.87
N LEU A 34 -13.12 -1.49 -7.92
CA LEU A 34 -13.24 -2.34 -9.12
C LEU A 34 -14.38 -1.89 -10.05
N VAL A 35 -15.32 -1.05 -9.59
CA VAL A 35 -16.50 -0.64 -10.35
C VAL A 35 -16.32 0.74 -11.04
N ALA A 36 -15.33 1.54 -10.61
CA ALA A 36 -15.10 2.88 -11.15
C ALA A 36 -14.49 2.89 -12.57
N SER A 37 -14.07 1.76 -13.12
CA SER A 37 -13.51 1.67 -14.47
C SER A 37 -14.53 1.51 -15.60
N ALA A 38 -15.84 1.49 -15.30
CA ALA A 38 -16.91 1.24 -16.27
C ALA A 38 -17.67 2.49 -16.75
N PHE A 39 -17.33 3.70 -16.27
CA PHE A 39 -18.00 4.91 -16.74
C PHE A 39 -17.29 5.48 -17.95
N GLY A 40 -17.97 5.31 -19.07
CA GLY A 40 -17.56 5.74 -20.39
C GLY A 40 -17.27 7.24 -20.49
N THR A 41 -16.31 7.55 -21.33
CA THR A 41 -15.94 8.87 -21.77
C THR A 41 -17.12 9.55 -22.48
N ALA A 42 -17.75 10.52 -21.86
CA ALA A 42 -18.59 11.47 -22.58
C ALA A 42 -17.67 12.40 -23.39
N PRO A 43 -17.89 12.59 -24.71
CA PRO A 43 -17.15 13.58 -25.45
C PRO A 43 -17.51 14.98 -24.95
N SER A 44 -16.59 15.65 -24.27
CA SER A 44 -16.70 17.06 -23.96
C SER A 44 -16.44 17.85 -25.26
N LEU A 45 -17.45 18.47 -25.80
CA LEU A 45 -17.30 19.50 -26.84
C LEU A 45 -16.70 20.74 -26.13
N ALA A 46 -15.40 20.84 -26.12
CA ALA A 46 -14.71 22.03 -25.66
C ALA A 46 -14.92 23.16 -26.67
N GLN A 47 -15.70 24.17 -26.26
CA GLN A 47 -15.84 25.42 -26.97
C GLN A 47 -14.58 26.25 -26.77
N GLU A 48 -13.84 26.48 -27.83
CA GLU A 48 -12.60 27.23 -27.84
C GLU A 48 -12.91 28.75 -27.64
N ASN A 49 -12.92 29.20 -26.38
CA ASN A 49 -12.93 30.59 -26.03
C ASN A 49 -11.50 31.07 -25.79
N GLY A 50 -10.95 31.90 -26.68
CA GLY A 50 -9.60 32.46 -26.61
C GLY A 50 -9.43 33.52 -25.51
N GLY A 51 -9.51 33.08 -24.24
CA GLY A 51 -9.05 33.85 -23.08
C GLY A 51 -7.58 33.60 -22.78
N PRO A 52 -6.96 34.40 -21.88
CA PRO A 52 -5.58 34.15 -21.45
C PRO A 52 -5.50 32.73 -20.89
N ARG A 53 -4.63 31.88 -21.48
CA ARG A 53 -4.41 30.52 -21.02
C ARG A 53 -3.49 30.58 -19.81
N ASP A 54 -3.94 30.03 -18.69
CA ASP A 54 -3.09 29.84 -17.54
C ASP A 54 -1.97 28.84 -17.89
N GLU A 55 -0.74 29.14 -17.55
CA GLU A 55 0.37 28.20 -17.66
C GLU A 55 0.12 27.04 -16.69
N THR A 56 -0.03 25.84 -17.22
CA THR A 56 -0.26 24.63 -16.41
C THR A 56 0.97 23.73 -16.42
N LEU A 57 1.24 23.07 -15.30
CA LEU A 57 2.40 22.18 -15.13
C LEU A 57 2.45 21.05 -16.18
N PHE A 58 1.30 20.61 -16.68
CA PHE A 58 1.18 19.50 -17.63
C PHE A 58 0.83 19.95 -19.06
N GLY A 59 0.73 21.25 -19.34
CA GLY A 59 0.24 21.77 -20.61
C GLY A 59 -1.19 21.35 -20.92
N ASP A 60 -1.59 21.40 -22.19
CA ASP A 60 -2.91 20.91 -22.61
C ASP A 60 -2.95 19.38 -22.50
N VAL A 61 -3.94 18.83 -21.79
CA VAL A 61 -4.16 17.38 -21.70
C VAL A 61 -4.76 16.90 -23.01
N GLN A 62 -3.94 16.44 -23.94
CA GLN A 62 -4.36 15.96 -25.26
C GLN A 62 -4.84 14.50 -25.22
N SER A 63 -4.37 13.71 -24.26
CA SER A 63 -4.81 12.32 -24.06
C SER A 63 -4.89 12.01 -22.59
N SER A 64 -5.90 11.27 -22.20
CA SER A 64 -6.06 10.76 -20.84
C SER A 64 -6.47 9.31 -20.86
N GLY A 65 -5.99 8.56 -19.90
CA GLY A 65 -6.30 7.16 -19.69
C GLY A 65 -6.26 6.83 -18.21
N GLY A 66 -6.32 5.55 -17.91
CA GLY A 66 -6.22 5.09 -16.53
C GLY A 66 -5.88 3.61 -16.49
N TYR A 67 -5.21 3.19 -15.42
CA TYR A 67 -4.86 1.80 -15.23
C TYR A 67 -4.99 1.38 -13.77
N GLY A 68 -5.11 0.06 -13.58
CA GLY A 68 -4.97 -0.63 -12.32
C GLY A 68 -3.98 -1.79 -12.47
N ALA A 69 -3.22 -2.07 -11.43
CA ALA A 69 -2.20 -3.11 -11.45
C ALA A 69 -2.07 -3.81 -10.10
N PRO A 70 -2.30 -5.12 -10.01
CA PRO A 70 -1.75 -5.92 -8.92
C PRO A 70 -0.22 -5.94 -9.00
N THR A 71 0.42 -5.97 -7.82
CA THR A 71 1.87 -5.93 -7.69
C THR A 71 2.37 -6.99 -6.71
N VAL A 72 3.53 -7.56 -7.03
CA VAL A 72 4.30 -8.43 -6.12
C VAL A 72 5.74 -7.93 -6.11
N ALA A 73 6.30 -7.73 -4.92
CA ALA A 73 7.66 -7.27 -4.76
C ALA A 73 8.44 -8.18 -3.81
N LEU A 74 9.73 -8.29 -4.06
CA LEU A 74 10.71 -8.86 -3.14
C LEU A 74 11.51 -7.73 -2.52
N THR A 75 11.74 -7.81 -1.22
CA THR A 75 12.43 -6.80 -0.40
C THR A 75 13.11 -7.49 0.78
N THR A 76 13.72 -6.72 1.64
CA THR A 76 14.18 -7.20 2.95
C THR A 76 13.43 -6.49 4.08
N LEU A 77 13.28 -7.16 5.19
CA LEU A 77 12.69 -6.66 6.42
C LEU A 77 13.52 -7.16 7.59
N ASN A 78 14.08 -6.27 8.39
CA ASN A 78 14.97 -6.64 9.49
C ASN A 78 16.09 -7.62 9.07
N GLY A 79 16.64 -7.45 7.84
CA GLY A 79 17.68 -8.31 7.28
C GLY A 79 17.18 -9.63 6.65
N GLU A 80 15.92 -9.99 6.77
CA GLU A 80 15.34 -11.19 6.16
C GLU A 80 14.60 -10.88 4.86
N THR A 81 14.65 -11.82 3.91
CA THR A 81 13.91 -11.68 2.65
C THR A 81 12.41 -11.75 2.91
N ALA A 82 11.68 -10.77 2.42
CA ALA A 82 10.23 -10.67 2.53
C ALA A 82 9.58 -10.41 1.17
N ALA A 83 8.39 -10.95 0.98
CA ALA A 83 7.54 -10.61 -0.16
C ALA A 83 6.53 -9.54 0.25
N MET A 84 6.24 -8.62 -0.67
CA MET A 84 5.15 -7.67 -0.54
C MET A 84 4.14 -7.91 -1.65
N VAL A 85 2.87 -7.81 -1.31
CA VAL A 85 1.76 -7.83 -2.26
C VAL A 85 1.01 -6.51 -2.18
N GLY A 86 0.43 -6.10 -3.27
CA GLY A 86 -0.29 -4.84 -3.29
C GLY A 86 -0.98 -4.56 -4.60
N GLY A 87 -1.31 -3.30 -4.77
CA GLY A 87 -1.88 -2.78 -6.00
C GLY A 87 -1.51 -1.33 -6.18
N GLN A 88 -1.52 -0.88 -7.40
CA GLN A 88 -1.36 0.52 -7.75
C GLN A 88 -2.20 0.86 -8.97
N GLY A 89 -2.49 2.13 -9.14
CA GLY A 89 -3.22 2.58 -10.29
C GLY A 89 -3.41 4.09 -10.26
N GLY A 90 -3.78 4.63 -11.40
CA GLY A 90 -3.94 6.06 -11.51
C GLY A 90 -4.39 6.54 -12.87
N TRP A 91 -4.52 7.83 -12.95
CA TRP A 91 -4.85 8.56 -14.15
C TRP A 91 -3.60 8.87 -14.96
N VAL A 92 -3.60 8.47 -16.22
CA VAL A 92 -2.51 8.68 -17.18
C VAL A 92 -2.78 9.95 -17.96
N LEU A 93 -1.86 10.90 -17.89
CA LEU A 93 -1.92 12.20 -18.55
C LEU A 93 -0.88 12.26 -19.66
N ASN A 94 -1.32 12.64 -20.87
CA ASN A 94 -0.46 12.79 -22.05
C ASN A 94 0.43 11.56 -22.31
N ARG A 95 -0.02 10.36 -21.89
CA ARG A 95 0.72 9.08 -21.98
C ARG A 95 2.10 9.08 -21.28
N ARG A 96 2.41 10.13 -20.49
CA ARG A 96 3.74 10.34 -19.86
C ARG A 96 3.70 10.43 -18.36
N PHE A 97 2.65 10.99 -17.79
CA PHE A 97 2.55 11.22 -16.35
C PHE A 97 1.39 10.42 -15.78
N VAL A 98 1.59 9.89 -14.59
CA VAL A 98 0.54 9.23 -13.83
C VAL A 98 0.42 9.89 -12.48
N LEU A 99 -0.80 10.22 -12.11
CA LEU A 99 -1.18 10.60 -10.75
C LEU A 99 -2.15 9.55 -10.22
N GLY A 100 -1.83 8.94 -9.09
CA GLY A 100 -2.62 7.84 -8.60
C GLY A 100 -2.37 7.47 -7.16
N GLY A 101 -2.64 6.21 -6.84
CA GLY A 101 -2.44 5.63 -5.52
C GLY A 101 -1.78 4.27 -5.59
N ALA A 102 -1.11 3.92 -4.51
CA ALA A 102 -0.52 2.61 -4.30
C ALA A 102 -0.85 2.08 -2.90
N LEU A 103 -0.99 0.76 -2.81
CA LEU A 103 -1.20 0.01 -1.57
C LEU A 103 -0.16 -1.09 -1.51
N ARG A 104 0.48 -1.28 -0.35
CA ARG A 104 1.51 -2.30 -0.11
C ARG A 104 1.27 -3.01 1.21
N GLY A 105 1.54 -4.31 1.24
CA GLY A 105 1.50 -5.10 2.45
C GLY A 105 2.45 -6.29 2.39
N ILE A 106 3.05 -6.67 3.51
CA ILE A 106 3.95 -7.83 3.60
C ILE A 106 3.15 -9.12 3.70
N ALA A 107 3.52 -10.12 2.87
CA ALA A 107 3.00 -11.48 2.89
C ALA A 107 4.04 -12.44 2.25
N PRO A 108 4.43 -13.57 2.87
CA PRO A 108 4.12 -13.96 4.25
C PRO A 108 4.83 -13.05 5.26
N ARG A 109 4.38 -13.10 6.51
CA ARG A 109 4.91 -12.28 7.60
C ARG A 109 6.16 -12.92 8.16
N PRO A 110 7.32 -12.24 8.21
CA PRO A 110 8.51 -12.77 8.84
C PRO A 110 8.31 -12.92 10.35
N ASP A 111 8.84 -14.01 10.90
CA ASP A 111 8.90 -14.24 12.34
C ASP A 111 9.96 -13.34 12.95
N VAL A 112 9.71 -12.84 14.15
CA VAL A 112 10.65 -12.01 14.90
C VAL A 112 10.82 -12.50 16.34
N ASN A 113 12.03 -12.34 16.85
CA ASN A 113 12.34 -12.63 18.24
C ASN A 113 11.97 -11.46 19.13
N LEU A 114 11.19 -11.72 20.17
CA LEU A 114 10.83 -10.71 21.18
C LEU A 114 11.98 -10.53 22.18
N ARG A 115 12.46 -9.29 22.34
CA ARG A 115 13.51 -8.95 23.30
C ARG A 115 12.94 -8.62 24.69
N ASN A 116 11.85 -7.88 24.75
CA ASN A 116 11.21 -7.43 26.00
C ASN A 116 9.87 -8.14 26.18
N ARG A 117 9.93 -9.45 26.39
CA ARG A 117 8.74 -10.31 26.52
C ARG A 117 8.12 -10.19 27.92
N SER A 118 6.83 -9.94 27.97
CA SER A 118 6.00 -10.06 29.18
C SER A 118 5.41 -11.48 29.26
N PRO A 119 5.04 -11.97 30.45
CA PRO A 119 4.42 -13.30 30.60
C PRO A 119 3.12 -13.48 29.80
N SER A 120 2.46 -12.39 29.47
CA SER A 120 1.23 -12.35 28.65
C SER A 120 1.49 -12.29 27.14
N ASP A 121 2.73 -12.09 26.72
CA ASP A 121 3.06 -12.00 25.30
C ASP A 121 3.10 -13.40 24.66
N PRO A 122 2.74 -13.53 23.37
CA PRO A 122 2.76 -14.81 22.68
C PRO A 122 4.19 -15.35 22.56
N GLU A 123 4.31 -16.65 22.42
CA GLU A 123 5.60 -17.34 22.30
C GLU A 123 6.34 -17.02 21.00
N SER A 124 5.58 -16.74 19.93
CA SER A 124 6.10 -16.28 18.63
C SER A 124 5.36 -15.03 18.16
N ALA A 125 6.08 -14.11 17.55
CA ALA A 125 5.54 -12.89 16.99
C ALA A 125 5.94 -12.73 15.52
N ARG A 126 5.11 -12.04 14.75
CA ARG A 126 5.35 -11.72 13.35
C ARG A 126 5.16 -10.25 13.10
N VAL A 127 5.98 -9.70 12.24
CA VAL A 127 5.83 -8.32 11.76
C VAL A 127 4.83 -8.27 10.60
N ARG A 128 3.86 -7.40 10.73
CA ARG A 128 2.95 -6.99 9.67
C ARG A 128 3.23 -5.53 9.34
N LEU A 129 3.62 -5.24 8.11
CA LEU A 129 3.73 -3.89 7.58
C LEU A 129 2.70 -3.69 6.48
N GLY A 130 1.97 -2.60 6.54
CA GLY A 130 1.05 -2.18 5.47
C GLY A 130 0.98 -0.67 5.38
N TYR A 131 1.01 -0.13 4.18
CA TYR A 131 0.88 1.31 3.91
C TYR A 131 0.19 1.58 2.58
N MET A 132 -0.33 2.78 2.45
CA MET A 132 -0.90 3.32 1.23
C MET A 132 -0.39 4.74 1.00
N GLY A 133 -0.36 5.18 -0.25
CA GLY A 133 0.16 6.50 -0.58
C GLY A 133 -0.23 6.98 -1.96
N LEU A 134 0.15 8.24 -2.19
CA LEU A 134 0.08 8.86 -3.51
C LEU A 134 1.18 8.29 -4.39
N LEU A 135 0.82 7.99 -5.64
CA LEU A 135 1.69 7.49 -6.68
C LEU A 135 1.88 8.58 -7.73
N LEU A 136 3.12 8.89 -8.03
CA LEU A 136 3.53 9.71 -9.16
C LEU A 136 4.43 8.87 -10.07
N GLU A 137 4.14 8.83 -11.36
CA GLU A 137 4.97 8.12 -12.32
C GLU A 137 5.28 8.99 -13.54
N TYR A 138 6.47 8.77 -14.08
CA TYR A 138 6.88 9.28 -15.39
C TYR A 138 7.11 8.10 -16.34
N ILE A 139 6.56 8.20 -17.56
CA ILE A 139 6.69 7.20 -18.63
C ILE A 139 7.51 7.81 -19.76
N GLY A 140 8.71 7.28 -19.98
CA GLY A 140 9.54 7.60 -21.11
C GLY A 140 9.23 6.72 -22.31
N ALA A 141 9.42 7.23 -23.53
CA ALA A 141 9.17 6.53 -24.78
C ALA A 141 7.76 5.87 -24.89
N PRO A 142 6.65 6.59 -24.66
CA PRO A 142 5.32 5.99 -24.49
C PRO A 142 4.77 5.28 -25.74
N SER A 143 5.37 5.48 -26.90
CA SER A 143 4.96 4.84 -28.17
C SER A 143 5.81 3.62 -28.53
N SER A 144 6.80 3.26 -27.72
CA SER A 144 7.68 2.12 -27.96
C SER A 144 7.07 0.82 -27.42
N LEU A 145 7.55 -0.33 -27.90
CA LEU A 145 7.21 -1.63 -27.34
C LEU A 145 7.71 -1.75 -25.90
N PHE A 146 8.91 -1.22 -25.64
CA PHE A 146 9.51 -1.09 -24.32
C PHE A 146 9.46 0.36 -23.84
N HIS A 147 8.97 0.54 -22.64
CA HIS A 147 8.96 1.82 -21.95
C HIS A 147 9.93 1.76 -20.77
N TYR A 148 10.47 2.91 -20.44
CA TYR A 148 11.17 3.09 -19.17
C TYR A 148 10.50 4.21 -18.39
N GLY A 149 10.73 4.26 -17.11
CA GLY A 149 10.12 5.31 -16.30
C GLY A 149 10.70 5.37 -14.91
N ALA A 150 10.15 6.29 -14.15
CA ALA A 150 10.42 6.46 -12.74
C ALA A 150 9.09 6.49 -11.99
N GLU A 151 9.11 6.02 -10.76
CA GLU A 151 7.95 6.05 -9.86
C GLU A 151 8.34 6.55 -8.48
N VAL A 152 7.42 7.28 -7.87
CA VAL A 152 7.53 7.74 -6.49
C VAL A 152 6.20 7.42 -5.80
N VAL A 153 6.26 6.81 -4.63
CA VAL A 153 5.11 6.61 -3.75
C VAL A 153 5.42 7.29 -2.42
N VAL A 154 4.49 8.09 -1.92
CA VAL A 154 4.62 8.76 -0.61
C VAL A 154 3.33 8.57 0.16
N GLY A 155 3.42 8.04 1.36
CA GLY A 155 2.23 7.75 2.14
C GLY A 155 2.49 7.32 3.57
N GLY A 156 1.49 6.70 4.16
CA GLY A 156 1.55 6.25 5.54
C GLY A 156 0.81 4.95 5.76
N GLY A 157 1.08 4.36 6.90
CA GLY A 157 0.48 3.10 7.30
C GLY A 157 0.84 2.70 8.71
N ASN A 158 0.92 1.40 8.93
CA ASN A 158 1.23 0.86 10.26
C ASN A 158 2.13 -0.36 10.15
N VAL A 159 2.97 -0.51 11.15
CA VAL A 159 3.64 -1.76 11.47
C VAL A 159 3.05 -2.31 12.76
N GLU A 160 2.86 -3.63 12.80
CA GLU A 160 2.22 -4.33 13.93
C GLU A 160 2.99 -5.59 14.26
N LEU A 161 3.07 -5.91 15.56
CA LEU A 161 3.41 -7.24 16.05
C LEU A 161 2.14 -8.04 16.28
N VAL A 162 2.06 -9.18 15.62
CA VAL A 162 0.90 -10.08 15.69
C VAL A 162 1.36 -11.41 16.28
N GLY A 163 0.67 -11.85 17.34
CA GLY A 163 0.89 -13.16 17.93
C GLY A 163 0.14 -14.25 17.18
N GLY A 164 0.64 -15.49 17.25
CA GLY A 164 -0.07 -16.66 16.75
C GLY A 164 0.79 -17.61 15.93
N GLN A 165 0.47 -18.91 16.00
CA GLN A 165 1.13 -19.97 15.25
C GLN A 165 0.44 -20.21 13.90
N GLY A 166 1.25 -20.44 12.86
CA GLY A 166 0.81 -20.99 11.58
C GLY A 166 0.46 -19.96 10.50
N PHE A 167 0.76 -20.34 9.25
CA PHE A 167 0.28 -19.68 8.05
C PHE A 167 -1.22 -19.99 7.89
N GLN A 168 -2.06 -18.97 7.96
CA GLN A 168 -3.46 -19.06 7.55
C GLN A 168 -3.62 -18.27 6.25
N PRO A 169 -3.85 -18.93 5.11
CA PRO A 169 -4.19 -18.26 3.86
C PRO A 169 -5.64 -17.75 3.96
N GLY A 170 -5.82 -16.43 3.86
CA GLY A 170 -7.13 -15.81 3.84
C GLY A 170 -7.13 -14.39 4.40
N PRO A 171 -8.20 -13.61 4.17
CA PRO A 171 -8.32 -12.24 4.68
C PRO A 171 -8.62 -12.18 6.19
N SER A 172 -8.88 -13.30 6.84
CA SER A 172 -9.11 -13.38 8.28
C SER A 172 -7.78 -13.36 9.04
N VAL A 173 -7.46 -12.24 9.59
CA VAL A 173 -6.30 -12.00 10.43
C VAL A 173 -6.64 -12.46 11.85
N SER A 174 -6.47 -13.75 12.11
CA SER A 174 -6.67 -14.32 13.44
C SER A 174 -5.37 -14.27 14.25
N GLY A 175 -4.85 -13.07 14.46
CA GLY A 175 -3.75 -12.81 15.38
C GLY A 175 -4.07 -11.52 16.13
N GLU A 176 -4.08 -11.56 17.45
CA GLU A 176 -4.25 -10.36 18.25
C GLU A 176 -2.98 -9.51 18.12
N SER A 177 -3.15 -8.28 17.63
CA SER A 177 -2.07 -7.29 17.56
C SER A 177 -1.81 -6.79 18.98
N PHE A 178 -0.60 -6.97 19.50
CA PHE A 178 -0.22 -6.58 20.85
C PHE A 178 0.73 -5.38 20.89
N GLU A 179 1.25 -4.97 19.73
CA GLU A 179 2.00 -3.73 19.57
C GLU A 179 1.78 -3.18 18.16
N ARG A 180 1.58 -1.87 18.03
CA ARG A 180 1.34 -1.19 16.77
C ARG A 180 1.99 0.18 16.77
N SER A 181 2.65 0.54 15.66
CA SER A 181 3.25 1.84 15.46
C SER A 181 2.89 2.38 14.07
N ALA A 182 2.71 3.69 13.99
CA ALA A 182 2.47 4.37 12.71
C ALA A 182 3.78 4.51 11.93
N VAL A 183 3.70 4.40 10.61
CA VAL A 183 4.82 4.59 9.69
C VAL A 183 4.50 5.64 8.64
N PHE A 184 5.51 6.39 8.25
CA PHE A 184 5.56 7.14 7.01
C PHE A 184 6.47 6.38 6.05
N ALA A 185 6.03 6.15 4.81
CA ALA A 185 6.79 5.43 3.81
C ALA A 185 6.95 6.26 2.53
N ALA A 186 8.15 6.25 1.98
CA ALA A 186 8.46 6.81 0.68
C ALA A 186 9.19 5.75 -0.16
N GLU A 187 8.72 5.51 -1.37
CA GLU A 187 9.40 4.64 -2.36
C GLU A 187 9.87 5.50 -3.53
N VAL A 188 11.07 5.23 -4.01
CA VAL A 188 11.58 5.79 -5.26
C VAL A 188 12.16 4.66 -6.09
N GLY A 189 11.79 4.59 -7.37
CA GLY A 189 12.22 3.49 -8.22
C GLY A 189 12.28 3.87 -9.70
N ALA A 190 13.04 3.05 -10.43
CA ALA A 190 13.04 3.01 -11.88
C ALA A 190 12.21 1.82 -12.36
N ARG A 191 11.64 1.95 -13.54
CA ARG A 191 10.74 0.94 -14.12
C ARG A 191 11.03 0.71 -15.59
N ALA A 192 10.89 -0.56 -15.99
CA ALA A 192 10.80 -0.98 -17.38
C ALA A 192 9.44 -1.64 -17.61
N GLU A 193 8.80 -1.34 -18.72
CA GLU A 193 7.50 -1.89 -19.08
C GLU A 193 7.54 -2.48 -20.49
N LEU A 194 6.79 -3.57 -20.67
CA LEU A 194 6.55 -4.21 -21.95
C LEU A 194 5.06 -4.13 -22.30
N ASN A 195 4.72 -3.57 -23.46
CA ASN A 195 3.38 -3.64 -24.01
C ASN A 195 3.10 -5.06 -24.50
N VAL A 196 2.16 -5.77 -23.89
CA VAL A 196 1.71 -7.08 -24.36
C VAL A 196 0.53 -6.92 -25.31
N THR A 197 -0.40 -6.05 -24.94
CA THR A 197 -1.55 -5.65 -25.78
C THR A 197 -1.82 -4.15 -25.60
N SER A 198 -2.82 -3.62 -26.29
CA SER A 198 -3.23 -2.21 -26.11
C SER A 198 -3.76 -1.88 -24.72
N PHE A 199 -4.24 -2.89 -23.98
CA PHE A 199 -4.82 -2.72 -22.64
C PHE A 199 -4.03 -3.42 -21.54
N PHE A 200 -2.99 -4.19 -21.87
CA PHE A 200 -2.21 -4.97 -20.89
C PHE A 200 -0.72 -4.76 -21.07
N ARG A 201 -0.05 -4.45 -19.96
CA ARG A 201 1.40 -4.28 -19.87
C ARG A 201 1.96 -5.06 -18.70
N ILE A 202 3.20 -5.51 -18.83
CA ILE A 202 4.00 -6.10 -17.76
C ILE A 202 5.07 -5.10 -17.39
N GLY A 203 5.14 -4.73 -16.11
CA GLY A 203 6.14 -3.82 -15.57
C GLY A 203 7.06 -4.52 -14.57
N LEU A 204 8.36 -4.22 -14.69
CA LEU A 204 9.38 -4.58 -13.72
C LEU A 204 9.98 -3.30 -13.15
N SER A 205 9.91 -3.13 -11.83
CA SER A 205 10.47 -1.97 -11.13
C SER A 205 11.55 -2.41 -10.16
N GLY A 206 12.50 -1.52 -9.90
CA GLY A 206 13.49 -1.66 -8.84
C GLY A 206 13.74 -0.31 -8.18
N GLY A 207 13.88 -0.31 -6.88
CA GLY A 207 14.00 0.94 -6.14
C GLY A 207 14.37 0.74 -4.67
N TYR A 208 14.16 1.81 -3.92
CA TYR A 208 14.41 1.83 -2.48
C TYR A 208 13.19 2.37 -1.74
N ARG A 209 12.82 1.69 -0.67
CA ARG A 209 11.80 2.12 0.28
C ARG A 209 12.47 2.71 1.51
N LEU A 210 12.08 3.92 1.85
CA LEU A 210 12.43 4.63 3.07
C LEU A 210 11.22 4.59 4.01
N VAL A 211 11.44 4.20 5.26
CA VAL A 211 10.41 4.19 6.29
C VAL A 211 10.87 5.01 7.48
N SER A 212 10.00 5.85 7.99
CA SER A 212 10.21 6.66 9.19
C SER A 212 9.10 6.36 10.21
N GLY A 213 9.43 6.34 11.49
CA GLY A 213 8.56 5.81 12.53
C GLY A 213 8.59 4.29 12.55
N GLY A 214 7.56 3.65 13.10
CA GLY A 214 7.45 2.20 13.11
C GLY A 214 8.27 1.53 14.20
N ASP A 215 8.59 2.25 15.26
CA ASP A 215 9.33 1.69 16.38
C ASP A 215 8.47 0.68 17.14
N LEU A 216 8.97 -0.56 17.22
CA LEU A 216 8.38 -1.67 17.96
C LEU A 216 9.34 -2.07 19.07
N GLU A 217 9.05 -1.64 20.29
CA GLU A 217 9.95 -1.81 21.45
C GLU A 217 10.15 -3.28 21.82
N LYS A 218 9.10 -4.10 21.69
CA LYS A 218 9.14 -5.53 22.03
C LYS A 218 9.98 -6.37 21.08
N ALA A 219 10.06 -5.97 19.82
CA ALA A 219 10.87 -6.67 18.79
C ALA A 219 12.18 -5.95 18.47
N ALA A 220 12.43 -4.77 19.04
CA ALA A 220 13.55 -3.89 18.71
C ALA A 220 13.65 -3.61 17.20
N VAL A 221 12.51 -3.39 16.54
CA VAL A 221 12.39 -3.01 15.13
C VAL A 221 12.19 -1.51 15.06
N SER A 222 12.91 -0.86 14.16
CA SER A 222 12.85 0.58 13.89
C SER A 222 12.53 0.86 12.42
N GLY A 223 12.24 2.11 12.08
CA GLY A 223 12.04 2.51 10.68
C GLY A 223 13.22 2.19 9.77
N GLY A 224 14.44 2.18 10.31
CA GLY A 224 15.65 1.77 9.58
C GLY A 224 15.60 0.31 9.13
N ASP A 225 15.12 -0.59 9.99
CA ASP A 225 14.99 -2.02 9.71
C ASP A 225 13.87 -2.33 8.71
N LEU A 226 12.95 -1.37 8.54
CA LEU A 226 11.86 -1.43 7.56
C LEU A 226 12.23 -0.78 6.22
N SER A 227 13.33 -0.01 6.17
CA SER A 227 13.86 0.62 4.96
C SER A 227 14.72 -0.36 4.18
N ALA A 228 14.44 -0.55 2.88
CA ALA A 228 15.13 -1.59 2.11
C ALA A 228 15.01 -1.37 0.59
N PRO A 229 15.94 -1.93 -0.20
CA PRO A 229 15.73 -2.07 -1.63
C PRO A 229 14.58 -3.01 -1.93
N TYR A 230 13.95 -2.83 -3.09
CA TYR A 230 12.90 -3.71 -3.58
C TYR A 230 13.03 -3.96 -5.08
N GLY A 231 12.55 -5.14 -5.51
CA GLY A 231 12.28 -5.47 -6.90
C GLY A 231 10.81 -5.86 -7.04
N GLN A 232 10.07 -5.27 -7.97
CA GLN A 232 8.62 -5.42 -8.10
C GLN A 232 8.22 -5.83 -9.51
N LEU A 233 7.31 -6.78 -9.61
CA LEU A 233 6.55 -7.12 -10.80
C LEU A 233 5.14 -6.51 -10.70
N SER A 234 4.68 -5.92 -11.79
CA SER A 234 3.31 -5.37 -11.91
C SER A 234 2.63 -5.86 -13.18
N LEU A 235 1.36 -6.21 -13.09
CA LEU A 235 0.51 -6.53 -14.22
C LEU A 235 -0.49 -5.39 -14.39
N ARG A 236 -0.33 -4.58 -15.44
CA ARG A 236 -1.05 -3.33 -15.62
C ARG A 236 -2.18 -3.50 -16.64
N PHE A 237 -3.39 -3.17 -16.25
CA PHE A 237 -4.59 -3.24 -17.10
C PHE A 237 -5.22 -1.87 -17.19
N GLY A 238 -5.46 -1.37 -18.40
CA GLY A 238 -6.10 -0.07 -18.58
C GLY A 238 -5.95 0.51 -19.97
N SER A 239 -6.21 1.80 -20.09
CA SER A 239 -5.98 2.63 -21.27
C SER A 239 -4.76 3.54 -21.05
N PHE A 240 -3.83 3.52 -22.01
CA PHE A 240 -2.51 4.14 -21.86
C PHE A 240 -2.23 5.17 -22.96
#